data_86ed60ba9dcaa9dc80d7e5d204f8c705
#
_entry.id   86ed60ba9dcaa9dc80d7e5d204f8c705
#
_cell.length_a   1.000
_cell.length_b   1.000
_cell.length_c   1.000
_cell.angle_alpha   90.00
_cell.angle_beta   90.00
_cell.angle_gamma   90.00
#
_symmetry.space_group_name_H-M   'P 1'
#
loop_
_entity.id
_entity.type
_entity.pdbx_description
1 polymer ?
#
loop_
_entity_poly.entity_id
_entity_poly.type
_entity_poly.pdbx_seq_one_letter_code
_entity_poly.pdbx_strand_id
1 'polypeptide(L)'
;MALNCNTCYFTFGRFQPPTTGHKDNFAGVKRAAGTHDYRIYISQSVDTKGNNPLPPDRKLMYMNKMFPEHRGNIYSGPRDPVKILQDIMLAGYNEVVFLVGSDRVSAMQFLHKYNGKDFSFRKIDIQSSGSRDADGDTFAISGTKMRRAAHAGDFETFRKGIPSALNDRDC
;
A
#
# COMPACT_ATOMS: atom_id res chain seq x y z
N MET A 1 -5.45 -22.97 27.37
CA MET A 1 -4.48 -22.06 26.75
C MET A 1 -5.23 -21.07 25.89
N ALA A 2 -5.05 -19.80 26.16
CA ALA A 2 -5.55 -18.78 25.24
C ALA A 2 -4.77 -18.91 23.91
N LEU A 3 -5.51 -19.13 22.81
CA LEU A 3 -4.93 -19.07 21.49
C LEU A 3 -4.51 -17.60 21.27
N ASN A 4 -3.22 -17.35 21.23
CA ASN A 4 -2.70 -16.04 20.88
C ASN A 4 -3.11 -15.73 19.45
N CYS A 5 -4.15 -14.91 19.31
CA CYS A 5 -4.51 -14.36 18.01
C CYS A 5 -3.49 -13.28 17.65
N ASN A 6 -2.60 -13.61 16.73
CA ASN A 6 -1.62 -12.67 16.23
C ASN A 6 -2.07 -12.20 14.84
N THR A 7 -2.61 -11.00 14.81
CA THR A 7 -3.25 -10.43 13.62
C THR A 7 -2.36 -9.37 12.98
N CYS A 8 -2.20 -9.45 11.66
CA CYS A 8 -1.53 -8.43 10.86
C CYS A 8 -2.54 -7.76 9.94
N TYR A 9 -2.64 -6.45 10.04
CA TYR A 9 -3.37 -5.60 9.08
C TYR A 9 -2.40 -5.17 7.99
N PHE A 10 -2.81 -5.23 6.73
CA PHE A 10 -1.91 -4.80 5.67
C PHE A 10 -2.65 -4.17 4.49
N THR A 11 -1.90 -3.37 3.77
CA THR A 11 -2.27 -2.86 2.45
C THR A 11 -1.11 -3.06 1.49
N PHE A 12 -1.39 -2.94 0.21
CA PHE A 12 -0.42 -3.22 -0.85
C PHE A 12 -0.69 -2.31 -2.03
N GLY A 13 0.38 -1.83 -2.65
CA GLY A 13 0.25 -1.01 -3.83
C GLY A 13 1.56 -0.82 -4.57
N ARG A 14 1.47 -0.25 -5.77
CA ARG A 14 2.63 0.07 -6.59
C ARG A 14 3.31 1.37 -6.16
N PHE A 15 2.52 2.37 -5.78
CA PHE A 15 3.00 3.69 -5.31
C PHE A 15 4.05 4.30 -6.27
N GLN A 16 3.63 4.54 -7.49
CA GLN A 16 4.48 5.05 -8.59
C GLN A 16 3.99 6.40 -9.12
N PRO A 17 4.25 7.52 -8.46
CA PRO A 17 4.83 7.65 -7.13
C PRO A 17 3.78 7.52 -6.01
N PRO A 18 4.21 7.45 -4.74
CA PRO A 18 3.32 7.67 -3.61
C PRO A 18 2.77 9.10 -3.65
N THR A 19 1.53 9.27 -3.21
CA THR A 19 0.84 10.58 -3.27
C THR A 19 0.17 10.92 -1.94
N THR A 20 -0.31 12.16 -1.84
CA THR A 20 -1.08 12.63 -0.69
C THR A 20 -2.35 11.79 -0.47
N GLY A 21 -2.96 11.25 -1.54
CA GLY A 21 -4.11 10.35 -1.43
C GLY A 21 -3.80 9.05 -0.70
N HIS A 22 -2.58 8.57 -0.77
CA HIS A 22 -2.16 7.38 -0.03
C HIS A 22 -2.03 7.63 1.47
N LYS A 23 -1.81 8.88 1.89
CA LYS A 23 -1.68 9.24 3.30
C LYS A 23 -2.91 8.86 4.10
N ASP A 24 -4.09 9.17 3.60
CA ASP A 24 -5.35 8.84 4.26
C ASP A 24 -5.59 7.34 4.30
N ASN A 25 -5.22 6.64 3.24
CA ASN A 25 -5.28 5.19 3.19
C ASN A 25 -4.40 4.55 4.27
N PHE A 26 -3.17 4.99 4.39
CA PHE A 26 -2.23 4.47 5.40
C PHE A 26 -2.67 4.79 6.82
N ALA A 27 -3.17 6.01 7.04
CA ALA A 27 -3.75 6.38 8.34
C ALA A 27 -4.96 5.49 8.68
N GLY A 28 -5.77 5.14 7.69
CA GLY A 28 -6.88 4.22 7.81
C GLY A 28 -6.45 2.81 8.22
N VAL A 29 -5.37 2.31 7.62
CA VAL A 29 -4.80 1.00 7.96
C VAL A 29 -4.31 0.99 9.41
N LYS A 30 -3.55 1.99 9.80
CA LYS A 30 -3.05 2.13 11.18
C LYS A 30 -4.18 2.21 12.19
N ARG A 31 -5.23 2.96 11.88
CA ARG A 31 -6.41 3.13 12.73
C ARG A 31 -7.20 1.81 12.87
N ALA A 32 -7.40 1.11 11.75
CA ALA A 32 -8.07 -0.18 11.74
C ALA A 32 -7.30 -1.23 12.55
N ALA A 33 -5.97 -1.21 12.48
CA ALA A 33 -5.12 -2.14 13.21
C ALA A 33 -5.19 -1.93 14.73
N GLY A 34 -5.36 -0.67 15.18
CA GLY A 34 -5.39 -0.36 16.61
C GLY A 34 -4.09 -0.77 17.28
N THR A 35 -4.16 -1.75 18.19
CA THR A 35 -2.99 -2.31 18.89
C THR A 35 -2.31 -3.46 18.14
N HIS A 36 -2.93 -3.95 17.06
CA HIS A 36 -2.35 -5.00 16.23
C HIS A 36 -1.26 -4.43 15.32
N ASP A 37 -0.41 -5.32 14.82
CA ASP A 37 0.61 -4.94 13.86
C ASP A 37 -0.02 -4.61 12.49
N TYR A 38 0.60 -3.69 11.78
CA TYR A 38 0.21 -3.39 10.41
C TYR A 38 1.43 -3.26 9.50
N ARG A 39 1.23 -3.55 8.23
CA ARG A 39 2.25 -3.47 7.20
C ARG A 39 1.72 -2.76 5.95
N ILE A 40 2.57 -1.95 5.38
CA ILE A 40 2.34 -1.30 4.08
C ILE A 40 3.34 -1.91 3.10
N TYR A 41 2.85 -2.76 2.20
CA TYR A 41 3.69 -3.40 1.20
C TYR A 41 3.77 -2.57 -0.07
N ILE A 42 4.98 -2.30 -0.52
CA ILE A 42 5.22 -1.64 -1.79
C ILE A 42 5.76 -2.66 -2.80
N SER A 43 5.19 -2.65 -3.99
CA SER A 43 5.57 -3.56 -5.07
C SER A 43 6.99 -3.29 -5.53
N GLN A 44 7.76 -4.37 -5.74
CA GLN A 44 9.11 -4.32 -6.31
C GLN A 44 9.12 -4.21 -7.84
N SER A 45 7.96 -4.02 -8.47
CA SER A 45 7.89 -3.96 -9.93
C SER A 45 8.53 -2.69 -10.50
N VAL A 46 9.33 -2.88 -11.53
CA VAL A 46 9.87 -1.82 -12.38
C VAL A 46 9.58 -2.22 -13.82
N ASP A 47 9.22 -1.27 -14.67
CA ASP A 47 9.04 -1.55 -16.09
C ASP A 47 9.57 -0.39 -16.94
N THR A 48 9.83 -0.69 -18.21
CA THR A 48 10.33 0.28 -19.17
C THR A 48 9.21 1.09 -19.85
N LYS A 49 7.96 0.77 -19.56
CA LYS A 49 6.78 1.39 -20.17
C LYS A 49 6.32 2.67 -19.45
N GLY A 50 7.05 3.07 -18.40
CA GLY A 50 6.73 4.28 -17.64
C GLY A 50 5.61 4.14 -16.61
N ASN A 51 5.10 2.93 -16.39
CA ASN A 51 4.09 2.68 -15.35
C ASN A 51 4.70 2.42 -13.97
N ASN A 52 5.94 1.93 -13.95
CA ASN A 52 6.69 1.66 -12.73
C ASN A 52 8.13 2.20 -12.86
N PRO A 53 8.29 3.53 -12.94
CA PRO A 53 9.59 4.12 -13.25
C PRO A 53 10.58 4.13 -12.08
N LEU A 54 10.09 4.02 -10.84
CA LEU A 54 10.96 4.11 -9.67
C LEU A 54 11.51 2.75 -9.26
N PRO A 55 12.85 2.63 -9.10
CA PRO A 55 13.44 1.43 -8.51
C PRO A 55 12.91 1.17 -7.08
N PRO A 56 12.82 -0.11 -6.65
CA PRO A 56 12.24 -0.45 -5.35
C PRO A 56 12.92 0.21 -4.15
N ASP A 57 14.25 0.28 -4.15
CA ASP A 57 15.03 0.90 -3.08
C ASP A 57 14.76 2.41 -2.96
N ARG A 58 14.70 3.10 -4.08
CA ARG A 58 14.35 4.53 -4.11
C ARG A 58 12.91 4.77 -3.67
N LYS A 59 12.00 3.92 -4.12
CA LYS A 59 10.60 4.01 -3.74
C LYS A 59 10.44 3.83 -2.23
N LEU A 60 11.12 2.86 -1.64
CA LEU A 60 11.11 2.63 -0.20
C LEU A 60 11.68 3.84 0.57
N MET A 61 12.78 4.41 0.07
CA MET A 61 13.39 5.61 0.65
C MET A 61 12.41 6.78 0.68
N TYR A 62 11.76 7.06 -0.46
CA TYR A 62 10.77 8.14 -0.53
C TYR A 62 9.55 7.87 0.33
N MET A 63 9.07 6.62 0.37
CA MET A 63 7.95 6.24 1.24
C MET A 63 8.25 6.52 2.71
N ASN A 64 9.43 6.14 3.19
CA ASN A 64 9.84 6.40 4.56
C ASN A 64 9.99 7.90 4.85
N LYS A 65 10.39 8.67 3.85
CA LYS A 65 10.55 10.12 3.97
C LYS A 65 9.21 10.86 3.92
N MET A 66 8.30 10.40 3.07
CA MET A 66 6.96 10.97 2.93
C MET A 66 6.05 10.67 4.12
N PHE A 67 6.21 9.49 4.70
CA PHE A 67 5.32 8.97 5.73
C PHE A 67 6.13 8.53 6.95
N PRO A 68 6.78 9.48 7.64
CA PRO A 68 7.65 9.15 8.78
C PRO A 68 6.90 8.46 9.92
N GLU A 69 5.60 8.71 10.06
CA GLU A 69 4.73 8.06 11.05
C GLU A 69 4.55 6.56 10.81
N HIS A 70 4.86 6.08 9.61
CA HIS A 70 4.76 4.65 9.25
C HIS A 70 6.12 3.99 9.10
N ARG A 71 7.20 4.70 9.42
CA ARG A 71 8.55 4.13 9.34
C ARG A 71 8.65 2.88 10.20
N GLY A 72 9.21 1.82 9.64
CA GLY A 72 9.26 0.51 10.28
C GLY A 72 8.07 -0.38 9.96
N ASN A 73 6.99 0.16 9.36
CA ASN A 73 5.81 -0.60 8.92
C ASN A 73 5.70 -0.65 7.40
N ILE A 74 6.64 -0.08 6.67
CA ILE A 74 6.70 -0.07 5.22
C ILE A 74 7.67 -1.14 4.76
N TYR A 75 7.20 -2.06 3.92
CA TYR A 75 7.97 -3.20 3.43
C TYR A 75 7.99 -3.22 1.92
N SER A 76 9.16 -3.40 1.35
CA SER A 76 9.27 -3.74 -0.07
C SER A 76 8.97 -5.23 -0.23
N GLY A 77 8.01 -5.56 -1.05
CA GLY A 77 7.49 -6.92 -1.10
C GLY A 77 7.11 -7.41 -2.49
N PRO A 78 6.62 -8.65 -2.56
CA PRO A 78 6.19 -9.25 -3.82
C PRO A 78 5.08 -8.45 -4.50
N ARG A 79 4.90 -8.66 -5.80
CA ARG A 79 3.80 -8.10 -6.58
C ARG A 79 2.47 -8.82 -6.34
N ASP A 80 2.57 -10.06 -5.93
CA ASP A 80 1.45 -10.99 -5.84
C ASP A 80 0.90 -11.02 -4.42
N PRO A 81 -0.40 -10.71 -4.20
CA PRO A 81 -1.00 -10.79 -2.88
C PRO A 81 -0.86 -12.17 -2.21
N VAL A 82 -0.87 -13.25 -2.99
CA VAL A 82 -0.65 -14.61 -2.46
C VAL A 82 0.72 -14.71 -1.80
N LYS A 83 1.75 -14.18 -2.45
CA LYS A 83 3.11 -14.18 -1.90
C LYS A 83 3.26 -13.25 -0.70
N ILE A 84 2.52 -12.16 -0.67
CA ILE A 84 2.47 -11.27 0.50
C ILE A 84 1.87 -12.02 1.70
N LEU A 85 0.78 -12.76 1.48
CA LEU A 85 0.17 -13.56 2.54
C LEU A 85 1.13 -14.65 3.04
N GLN A 86 1.89 -15.27 2.15
CA GLN A 86 2.94 -16.24 2.54
C GLN A 86 3.99 -15.57 3.44
N ASP A 87 4.42 -14.36 3.07
CA ASP A 87 5.40 -13.60 3.84
C ASP A 87 4.87 -13.27 5.25
N ILE A 88 3.63 -12.82 5.34
CA ILE A 88 2.97 -12.52 6.61
C ILE A 88 2.85 -13.80 7.46
N MET A 89 2.48 -14.91 6.87
CA MET A 89 2.40 -16.20 7.56
C MET A 89 3.76 -16.61 8.13
N LEU A 90 4.82 -16.48 7.33
CA LEU A 90 6.18 -16.82 7.74
C LEU A 90 6.70 -15.90 8.86
N ALA A 91 6.15 -14.69 8.97
CA ALA A 91 6.46 -13.77 10.05
C ALA A 91 5.78 -14.15 11.39
N GLY A 92 4.92 -15.18 11.38
CA GLY A 92 4.31 -15.72 12.59
C GLY A 92 2.88 -15.29 12.86
N TYR A 93 2.24 -14.58 11.94
CA TYR A 93 0.84 -14.18 12.09
C TYR A 93 -0.10 -15.32 11.70
N ASN A 94 -1.19 -15.47 12.45
CA ASN A 94 -2.20 -16.51 12.20
C ASN A 94 -3.55 -15.94 11.74
N GLU A 95 -3.72 -14.63 11.81
CA GLU A 95 -4.87 -13.93 11.26
C GLU A 95 -4.39 -12.73 10.44
N VAL A 96 -5.13 -12.39 9.41
CA VAL A 96 -4.77 -11.29 8.52
C VAL A 96 -6.00 -10.50 8.10
N VAL A 97 -5.85 -9.18 8.05
CA VAL A 97 -6.85 -8.25 7.53
C VAL A 97 -6.22 -7.47 6.38
N PHE A 98 -6.77 -7.65 5.19
CA PHE A 98 -6.31 -6.96 3.99
C PHE A 98 -7.20 -5.76 3.69
N LEU A 99 -6.62 -4.57 3.73
CA LEU A 99 -7.34 -3.33 3.45
C LEU A 99 -7.02 -2.87 2.03
N VAL A 100 -8.08 -2.75 1.23
CA VAL A 100 -8.00 -2.36 -0.18
C VAL A 100 -9.01 -1.26 -0.47
N GLY A 101 -8.86 -0.57 -1.59
CA GLY A 101 -9.89 0.35 -2.06
C GLY A 101 -11.23 -0.37 -2.23
N SER A 102 -12.32 0.31 -1.99
CA SER A 102 -13.68 -0.28 -2.04
C SER A 102 -13.98 -0.97 -3.37
N ASP A 103 -13.42 -0.46 -4.47
CA ASP A 103 -13.55 -1.01 -5.82
C ASP A 103 -12.84 -2.35 -6.01
N ARG A 104 -11.92 -2.71 -5.10
CA ARG A 104 -11.10 -3.92 -5.21
C ARG A 104 -11.47 -5.03 -4.24
N VAL A 105 -12.37 -4.78 -3.29
CA VAL A 105 -12.74 -5.78 -2.28
C VAL A 105 -13.23 -7.07 -2.92
N SER A 106 -14.13 -6.96 -3.90
CA SER A 106 -14.63 -8.12 -4.65
C SER A 106 -13.55 -8.86 -5.40
N ALA A 107 -12.65 -8.13 -6.04
CA ALA A 107 -11.57 -8.73 -6.84
C ALA A 107 -10.59 -9.52 -5.98
N MET A 108 -10.45 -9.20 -4.70
CA MET A 108 -9.52 -9.86 -3.80
C MET A 108 -10.11 -11.08 -3.08
N GLN A 109 -11.41 -11.35 -3.23
CA GLN A 109 -12.05 -12.51 -2.58
C GLN A 109 -11.46 -13.85 -3.01
N PHE A 110 -10.82 -13.92 -4.18
CA PHE A 110 -10.17 -15.14 -4.65
C PHE A 110 -9.10 -15.67 -3.68
N LEU A 111 -8.54 -14.80 -2.84
CA LEU A 111 -7.51 -15.20 -1.89
C LEU A 111 -8.00 -16.26 -0.89
N HIS A 112 -9.29 -16.30 -0.60
CA HIS A 112 -9.87 -17.32 0.29
C HIS A 112 -9.70 -18.75 -0.25
N LYS A 113 -9.63 -18.90 -1.59
CA LYS A 113 -9.47 -20.20 -2.23
C LYS A 113 -8.10 -20.82 -1.98
N TYR A 114 -7.10 -19.99 -1.71
CA TYR A 114 -5.72 -20.44 -1.48
C TYR A 114 -5.44 -20.71 -0.02
N ASN A 115 -6.37 -20.38 0.88
CA ASN A 115 -6.21 -20.64 2.30
C ASN A 115 -6.26 -22.17 2.56
N GLY A 116 -5.22 -22.68 3.20
CA GLY A 116 -5.01 -24.11 3.38
C GLY A 116 -4.20 -24.76 2.26
N LYS A 117 -3.77 -23.99 1.25
CA LYS A 117 -2.94 -24.45 0.12
C LYS A 117 -1.60 -23.72 0.11
N ASP A 118 -1.58 -22.49 -0.41
CA ASP A 118 -0.36 -21.68 -0.52
C ASP A 118 0.02 -21.01 0.79
N PHE A 119 -0.95 -20.77 1.65
CA PHE A 119 -0.76 -20.25 3.00
C PHE A 119 -1.87 -20.82 3.89
N SER A 120 -1.76 -20.63 5.20
CA SER A 120 -2.77 -21.09 6.15
C SER A 120 -2.96 -20.06 7.24
N PHE A 121 -4.14 -19.44 7.26
CA PHE A 121 -4.56 -18.50 8.29
C PHE A 121 -5.85 -19.00 8.95
N ARG A 122 -5.98 -18.72 10.24
CA ARG A 122 -7.22 -18.93 10.99
C ARG A 122 -8.35 -18.08 10.44
N LYS A 123 -8.01 -16.84 10.02
CA LYS A 123 -8.96 -15.89 9.49
C LYS A 123 -8.28 -15.00 8.46
N ILE A 124 -8.94 -14.82 7.34
CA ILE A 124 -8.59 -13.82 6.32
C ILE A 124 -9.81 -12.92 6.17
N ASP A 125 -9.63 -11.63 6.41
CA ASP A 125 -10.66 -10.63 6.23
C ASP A 125 -10.19 -9.60 5.19
N ILE A 126 -11.05 -9.27 4.24
CA ILE A 126 -10.76 -8.29 3.20
C ILE A 126 -11.76 -7.14 3.38
N GLN A 127 -11.23 -5.98 3.75
CA GLN A 127 -12.03 -4.81 4.09
C GLN A 127 -11.71 -3.65 3.17
N SER A 128 -12.68 -2.75 3.05
CA SER A 128 -12.46 -1.48 2.37
C SER A 128 -11.69 -0.53 3.27
N SER A 129 -10.63 0.06 2.73
CA SER A 129 -9.91 1.16 3.37
C SER A 129 -10.55 2.53 3.08
N GLY A 130 -11.65 2.55 2.34
CA GLY A 130 -12.33 3.74 1.88
C GLY A 130 -12.37 3.83 0.37
N SER A 131 -13.13 4.81 -0.14
CA SER A 131 -13.20 5.06 -1.58
C SER A 131 -11.89 5.68 -2.07
N ARG A 132 -11.33 5.13 -3.15
CA ARG A 132 -10.17 5.71 -3.82
C ARG A 132 -10.47 7.04 -4.48
N ASP A 133 -11.68 7.14 -4.96
CA ASP A 133 -12.17 8.30 -5.67
C ASP A 133 -13.00 9.10 -4.71
N ALA A 134 -12.41 9.56 -3.66
CA ALA A 134 -13.11 10.46 -2.80
C ALA A 134 -13.97 11.40 -3.66
N ASP A 135 -15.09 10.87 -4.07
CA ASP A 135 -16.27 11.57 -4.55
C ASP A 135 -16.05 12.60 -5.66
N GLY A 136 -15.38 12.18 -6.72
CA GLY A 136 -15.28 13.04 -7.90
C GLY A 136 -14.57 14.33 -7.60
N ASP A 137 -13.75 14.34 -6.58
CA ASP A 137 -12.85 15.45 -6.38
C ASP A 137 -11.97 15.52 -7.63
N THR A 138 -12.13 16.60 -8.37
CA THR A 138 -11.37 16.91 -9.57
C THR A 138 -9.85 16.92 -9.31
N PHE A 139 -9.48 16.80 -8.07
CA PHE A 139 -8.10 16.72 -7.59
C PHE A 139 -7.66 15.32 -7.19
N ALA A 140 -8.40 14.29 -7.57
CA ALA A 140 -7.95 12.91 -7.36
C ALA A 140 -6.54 12.74 -7.96
N ILE A 141 -5.56 12.76 -7.09
CA ILE A 141 -4.16 12.69 -7.46
C ILE A 141 -3.81 11.22 -7.63
N SER A 142 -3.91 10.73 -8.87
CA SER A 142 -3.56 9.37 -9.22
C SER A 142 -2.07 9.26 -9.58
N GLY A 143 -1.49 8.09 -9.40
CA GLY A 143 -0.13 7.83 -9.86
C GLY A 143 0.05 8.12 -11.36
N THR A 144 -0.97 7.84 -12.18
CA THR A 144 -0.96 8.16 -13.61
C THR A 144 -0.83 9.66 -13.85
N LYS A 145 -1.61 10.48 -13.13
CA LYS A 145 -1.57 11.93 -13.23
C LYS A 145 -0.21 12.49 -12.84
N MET A 146 0.38 11.93 -11.78
CA MET A 146 1.70 12.31 -11.29
C MET A 146 2.79 11.96 -12.30
N ARG A 147 2.75 10.77 -12.89
CA ARG A 147 3.71 10.38 -13.93
C ARG A 147 3.61 11.27 -15.16
N ARG A 148 2.41 11.64 -15.56
CA ARG A 148 2.20 12.58 -16.68
C ARG A 148 2.80 13.94 -16.37
N ALA A 149 2.59 14.47 -15.19
CA ALA A 149 3.17 15.75 -14.76
C ALA A 149 4.70 15.69 -14.78
N ALA A 150 5.29 14.60 -14.28
CA ALA A 150 6.74 14.41 -14.29
C ALA A 150 7.31 14.35 -15.71
N HIS A 151 6.67 13.61 -16.61
CA HIS A 151 7.10 13.52 -18.01
C HIS A 151 6.97 14.85 -18.77
N ALA A 152 5.96 15.64 -18.41
CA ALA A 152 5.75 16.98 -19.02
C ALA A 152 6.64 18.07 -18.39
N GLY A 153 7.37 17.76 -17.32
CA GLY A 153 8.13 18.76 -16.58
C GLY A 153 7.26 19.74 -15.78
N ASP A 154 6.01 19.36 -15.50
CA ASP A 154 5.06 20.17 -14.75
C ASP A 154 5.29 19.98 -13.25
N PHE A 155 6.25 20.71 -12.71
CA PHE A 155 6.64 20.64 -11.31
C PHE A 155 5.48 21.04 -10.37
N GLU A 156 4.72 22.06 -10.72
CA GLU A 156 3.64 22.54 -9.83
C GLU A 156 2.56 21.46 -9.62
N THR A 157 2.10 20.84 -10.69
CA THR A 157 1.12 19.75 -10.61
C THR A 157 1.70 18.57 -9.83
N PHE A 158 2.94 18.21 -10.10
CA PHE A 158 3.62 17.13 -9.40
C PHE A 158 3.73 17.44 -7.90
N ARG A 159 4.18 18.63 -7.55
CA ARG A 159 4.39 19.06 -6.16
C ARG A 159 3.10 19.01 -5.33
N LYS A 160 1.98 19.36 -5.92
CA LYS A 160 0.66 19.30 -5.25
C LYS A 160 0.26 17.88 -4.82
N GLY A 161 0.73 16.87 -5.55
CA GLY A 161 0.42 15.49 -5.26
C GLY A 161 1.37 14.83 -4.27
N ILE A 162 2.41 15.52 -3.85
CA ILE A 162 3.46 14.97 -2.98
C ILE A 162 3.30 15.54 -1.56
N PRO A 163 3.39 14.69 -0.52
CA PRO A 163 3.38 15.16 0.86
C PRO A 163 4.46 16.19 1.16
N SER A 164 4.12 17.16 2.01
CA SER A 164 5.02 18.26 2.38
C SER A 164 6.31 17.80 3.08
N ALA A 165 6.35 16.56 3.56
CA ALA A 165 7.55 15.97 4.16
C ALA A 165 8.72 15.83 3.17
N LEU A 166 8.44 15.77 1.85
CA LEU A 166 9.47 15.89 0.84
C LEU A 166 9.73 17.36 0.52
N ASN A 167 10.99 17.71 0.36
CA ASN A 167 11.36 19.06 -0.09
C ASN A 167 11.36 19.13 -1.64
N ASP A 168 11.53 20.35 -2.17
CA ASP A 168 11.50 20.57 -3.62
C ASP A 168 12.63 19.83 -4.37
N ARG A 169 13.75 19.60 -3.71
CA ARG A 169 14.87 18.82 -4.30
C ARG A 169 14.51 17.35 -4.48
N ASP A 170 13.65 16.81 -3.62
CA ASP A 170 13.19 15.42 -3.70
C ASP A 170 12.14 15.23 -4.81
N CYS A 171 11.44 16.27 -5.18
CA CYS A 171 10.45 16.27 -6.24
C CYS A 171 11.11 16.45 -7.61
#